data_349886f6e89472ba19b2e393a0776e5b
#
_entry.id   349886f6e89472ba19b2e393a0776e5b
#
_cell.length_a   1.000
_cell.length_b   1.000
_cell.length_c   1.000
_cell.angle_alpha   90.00
_cell.angle_beta   90.00
_cell.angle_gamma   90.00
#
_symmetry.space_group_name_H-M   'P 1'
#
loop_
_entity.id
_entity.type
_entity.pdbx_description
1 polymer ?
#
loop_
_entity_poly.entity_id
_entity_poly.type
_entity_poly.pdbx_seq_one_letter_code
_entity_poly.pdbx_strand_id
1 'polypeptide(L)'
;KENCDTLQEQIEKGRVYSAYVVDQGGIPEAVTKMALGNNIGVKFDKYAERGIFQPALGSFIVEVDITAVNYLLELPDVKVIGVTQATPVIEWEGQSVSLKEIQATYEAPLNDIFPMHAPNGFGEAVAYIHDQHAKPRSASLGAKPKVLIPVFPGTNCEFDSARAFERAGAETDIVLIRNQTPEQLKESIDVIKA
;
A
#
# COMPACT_ATOMS: atom_id res chain seq x y z
N LYS A 1 8.44 9.01 12.99
CA LYS A 1 7.49 8.24 13.82
C LYS A 1 6.21 9.05 14.04
N GLU A 2 6.30 10.29 14.47
CA GLU A 2 5.16 11.17 14.75
C GLU A 2 4.21 11.29 13.54
N ASN A 3 4.73 11.56 12.35
CA ASN A 3 3.92 11.62 11.14
C ASN A 3 3.21 10.29 10.82
N CYS A 4 3.86 9.15 11.07
CA CYS A 4 3.23 7.83 10.86
C CYS A 4 2.09 7.60 11.86
N ASP A 5 2.29 7.95 13.13
CA ASP A 5 1.28 7.79 14.17
C ASP A 5 0.06 8.70 13.86
N THR A 6 0.31 9.95 13.43
CA THR A 6 -0.73 10.88 13.01
C THR A 6 -1.49 10.37 11.78
N LEU A 7 -0.79 9.89 10.76
CA LEU A 7 -1.40 9.33 9.56
C LEU A 7 -2.28 8.12 9.88
N GLN A 8 -1.79 7.20 10.70
CA GLN A 8 -2.53 6.02 11.15
C GLN A 8 -3.84 6.42 11.82
N GLU A 9 -3.81 7.39 12.72
CA GLU A 9 -5.01 7.90 13.39
C GLU A 9 -6.03 8.48 12.40
N GLN A 10 -5.58 9.21 11.36
CA GLN A 10 -6.49 9.77 10.36
C GLN A 10 -7.09 8.70 9.43
N ILE A 11 -6.32 7.65 9.11
CA ILE A 11 -6.82 6.47 8.37
C ILE A 11 -7.91 5.75 9.18
N GLU A 12 -7.66 5.48 10.46
CA GLU A 12 -8.63 4.83 11.36
C GLU A 12 -9.93 5.63 11.52
N LYS A 13 -9.85 6.95 11.46
CA LYS A 13 -11.01 7.85 11.45
C LYS A 13 -11.73 7.93 10.09
N GLY A 14 -11.27 7.20 9.08
CA GLY A 14 -11.86 7.17 7.73
C GLY A 14 -11.73 8.49 6.96
N ARG A 15 -10.74 9.31 7.28
CA ARG A 15 -10.53 10.63 6.65
C ARG A 15 -9.57 10.58 5.46
N VAL A 16 -8.78 9.53 5.34
CA VAL A 16 -7.77 9.34 4.30
C VAL A 16 -8.22 8.23 3.37
N TYR A 17 -8.31 8.53 2.07
CA TYR A 17 -8.67 7.57 1.02
C TYR A 17 -7.46 6.82 0.50
N SER A 18 -6.35 7.52 0.33
CA SER A 18 -5.08 6.94 -0.08
C SER A 18 -3.90 7.72 0.50
N ALA A 19 -2.77 7.05 0.66
CA ALA A 19 -1.55 7.65 1.18
C ALA A 19 -0.32 7.08 0.46
N TYR A 20 0.69 7.93 0.26
CA TYR A 20 1.96 7.54 -0.33
C TYR A 20 3.11 8.31 0.33
N VAL A 21 4.26 7.66 0.46
CA VAL A 21 5.47 8.29 1.01
C VAL A 21 6.11 9.22 -0.03
N VAL A 22 6.70 10.32 0.44
CA VAL A 22 7.53 11.17 -0.43
C VAL A 22 8.96 10.66 -0.38
N ASP A 23 9.47 10.22 -1.53
CA ASP A 23 10.79 9.62 -1.68
C ASP A 23 11.70 10.50 -2.57
N GLN A 24 12.62 9.92 -3.30
CA GLN A 24 13.72 10.57 -4.02
C GLN A 24 13.26 11.60 -5.05
N GLY A 25 12.15 11.34 -5.76
CA GLY A 25 11.59 12.26 -6.76
C GLY A 25 10.64 13.32 -6.19
N GLY A 26 10.50 13.37 -4.87
CA GLY A 26 9.70 14.38 -4.19
C GLY A 26 8.19 14.22 -4.37
N ILE A 27 7.48 15.31 -4.17
CA ILE A 27 6.00 15.37 -4.25
C ILE A 27 5.46 14.95 -5.62
N PRO A 28 6.02 15.42 -6.77
CA PRO A 28 5.51 15.03 -8.07
C PRO A 28 5.63 13.54 -8.38
N GLU A 29 6.69 12.88 -7.92
CA GLU A 29 6.82 11.43 -8.06
C GLU A 29 5.72 10.70 -7.28
N ALA A 30 5.52 11.06 -6.00
CA ALA A 30 4.51 10.45 -5.15
C ALA A 30 3.10 10.63 -5.72
N VAL A 31 2.74 11.86 -6.10
CA VAL A 31 1.44 12.18 -6.72
C VAL A 31 1.23 11.42 -8.03
N THR A 32 2.25 11.35 -8.87
CA THR A 32 2.19 10.62 -10.14
C THR A 32 1.92 9.13 -9.91
N LYS A 33 2.65 8.49 -9.00
CA LYS A 33 2.44 7.08 -8.68
C LYS A 33 1.05 6.79 -8.12
N MET A 34 0.51 7.67 -7.27
CA MET A 34 -0.86 7.57 -6.80
C MET A 34 -1.88 7.71 -7.95
N ALA A 35 -1.64 8.66 -8.85
CA ALA A 35 -2.54 8.96 -9.98
C ALA A 35 -2.63 7.82 -11.01
N LEU A 36 -1.53 7.12 -11.29
CA LEU A 36 -1.46 6.06 -12.30
C LEU A 36 -2.36 4.86 -11.96
N GLY A 37 -2.56 4.53 -10.68
CA GLY A 37 -3.31 3.34 -10.26
C GLY A 37 -4.75 3.31 -10.75
N ASN A 38 -5.46 4.44 -10.65
CA ASN A 38 -6.87 4.57 -11.01
C ASN A 38 -7.13 5.59 -12.11
N ASN A 39 -6.09 6.08 -12.79
CA ASN A 39 -6.17 7.12 -13.83
C ASN A 39 -6.87 8.41 -13.32
N ILE A 40 -6.66 8.75 -12.07
CA ILE A 40 -7.20 9.97 -11.46
C ILE A 40 -6.19 11.09 -11.68
N GLY A 41 -6.59 12.13 -12.42
CA GLY A 41 -5.75 13.28 -12.65
C GLY A 41 -5.58 14.15 -11.40
N VAL A 42 -4.55 14.97 -11.40
CA VAL A 42 -4.28 15.91 -10.30
C VAL A 42 -3.94 17.28 -10.88
N LYS A 43 -4.56 18.31 -10.30
CA LYS A 43 -4.21 19.69 -10.56
C LYS A 43 -3.49 20.25 -9.34
N PHE A 44 -2.21 20.56 -9.49
CA PHE A 44 -1.43 21.21 -8.45
C PHE A 44 -1.88 22.64 -8.20
N ASP A 45 -1.84 23.06 -6.95
CA ASP A 45 -2.05 24.45 -6.58
C ASP A 45 -0.87 25.32 -7.05
N LYS A 46 -1.13 26.62 -7.29
CA LYS A 46 -0.13 27.60 -7.73
C LYS A 46 1.04 27.78 -6.75
N TYR A 47 0.84 27.37 -5.52
CA TYR A 47 1.82 27.48 -4.44
C TYR A 47 2.64 26.20 -4.22
N ALA A 48 2.65 25.26 -5.18
CA ALA A 48 3.62 24.17 -5.15
C ALA A 48 5.03 24.79 -5.16
N GLU A 49 5.62 24.82 -3.96
CA GLU A 49 6.83 25.61 -3.66
C GLU A 49 8.03 25.15 -4.50
N ARG A 50 8.99 26.05 -4.71
CA ARG A 50 10.31 25.69 -5.22
C ARG A 50 10.89 24.58 -4.34
N GLY A 51 11.26 23.46 -4.94
CA GLY A 51 11.80 22.31 -4.21
C GLY A 51 10.86 21.11 -4.06
N ILE A 52 9.67 21.13 -4.68
CA ILE A 52 8.75 19.96 -4.66
C ILE A 52 9.38 18.67 -5.21
N PHE A 53 10.44 18.78 -6.01
CA PHE A 53 11.24 17.65 -6.52
C PHE A 53 12.32 17.18 -5.54
N GLN A 54 12.42 17.78 -4.37
CA GLN A 54 13.39 17.38 -3.35
C GLN A 54 12.84 16.20 -2.54
N PRO A 55 13.72 15.25 -2.15
CA PRO A 55 13.34 14.22 -1.19
C PRO A 55 12.81 14.83 0.11
N ALA A 56 11.73 14.26 0.63
CA ALA A 56 11.16 14.68 1.92
C ALA A 56 10.85 13.45 2.77
N LEU A 57 11.91 12.77 3.21
CA LEU A 57 11.81 11.52 3.98
C LEU A 57 10.97 11.72 5.25
N GLY A 58 10.00 10.81 5.44
CA GLY A 58 9.07 10.88 6.56
C GLY A 58 7.84 11.78 6.30
N SER A 59 7.72 12.36 5.10
CA SER A 59 6.51 13.05 4.63
C SER A 59 5.63 12.11 3.81
N PHE A 60 4.32 12.39 3.82
CA PHE A 60 3.31 11.64 3.10
C PHE A 60 2.47 12.55 2.22
N ILE A 61 2.05 12.05 1.07
CA ILE A 61 0.94 12.60 0.30
C ILE A 61 -0.29 11.80 0.69
N VAL A 62 -1.38 12.51 0.97
CA VAL A 62 -2.66 11.88 1.33
C VAL A 62 -3.77 12.44 0.44
N GLU A 63 -4.65 11.56 0.01
CA GLU A 63 -5.91 11.93 -0.63
C GLU A 63 -7.01 11.90 0.42
N VAL A 64 -7.77 12.96 0.51
CA VAL A 64 -8.80 13.14 1.54
C VAL A 64 -10.07 13.72 0.95
N ASP A 65 -11.20 13.48 1.62
CA ASP A 65 -12.44 14.19 1.31
C ASP A 65 -12.33 15.69 1.62
N ILE A 66 -13.01 16.51 0.81
CA ILE A 66 -13.01 17.97 1.00
C ILE A 66 -13.49 18.38 2.40
N THR A 67 -14.37 17.60 3.01
CA THR A 67 -14.88 17.87 4.36
C THR A 67 -13.85 17.66 5.45
N ALA A 68 -12.84 16.83 5.19
CA ALA A 68 -11.75 16.57 6.12
C ALA A 68 -10.60 17.60 6.05
N VAL A 69 -10.53 18.39 4.96
CA VAL A 69 -9.40 19.30 4.71
C VAL A 69 -9.20 20.30 5.84
N ASN A 70 -10.27 21.00 6.28
CA ASN A 70 -10.15 22.01 7.33
C ASN A 70 -9.62 21.43 8.64
N TYR A 71 -10.04 20.22 8.98
CA TYR A 71 -9.56 19.53 10.18
C TYR A 71 -8.08 19.15 10.07
N LEU A 72 -7.66 18.65 8.89
CA LEU A 72 -6.27 18.23 8.68
C LEU A 72 -5.32 19.43 8.64
N LEU A 73 -5.77 20.59 8.18
CA LEU A 73 -4.97 21.82 8.18
C LEU A 73 -4.73 22.40 9.61
N GLU A 74 -5.44 21.91 10.62
CA GLU A 74 -5.14 22.24 12.02
C GLU A 74 -3.94 21.44 12.56
N LEU A 75 -3.55 20.37 11.87
CA LEU A 75 -2.36 19.59 12.23
C LEU A 75 -1.09 20.32 11.79
N PRO A 76 0.02 20.20 12.56
CA PRO A 76 1.27 20.81 12.18
C PRO A 76 1.81 20.25 10.87
N ASP A 77 2.43 21.10 10.07
CA ASP A 77 3.12 20.75 8.82
C ASP A 77 2.25 20.12 7.71
N VAL A 78 0.93 20.26 7.81
CA VAL A 78 -0.02 19.83 6.77
C VAL A 78 -0.30 20.99 5.82
N LYS A 79 -0.24 20.71 4.51
CA LYS A 79 -0.51 21.67 3.44
C LYS A 79 -1.35 21.03 2.33
N VAL A 80 -2.25 21.81 1.73
CA VAL A 80 -2.91 21.43 0.49
C VAL A 80 -1.92 21.66 -0.67
N ILE A 81 -1.71 20.64 -1.48
CA ILE A 81 -0.81 20.71 -2.64
C ILE A 81 -1.55 20.73 -3.98
N GLY A 82 -2.83 20.37 -3.97
CA GLY A 82 -3.66 20.31 -5.17
C GLY A 82 -4.99 19.61 -4.94
N VAL A 83 -5.68 19.35 -6.04
CA VAL A 83 -6.97 18.64 -6.05
C VAL A 83 -6.96 17.53 -7.09
N THR A 84 -7.63 16.43 -6.79
CA THR A 84 -7.88 15.36 -7.76
C THR A 84 -8.92 15.79 -8.79
N GLN A 85 -8.84 15.27 -10.01
CA GLN A 85 -9.76 15.56 -11.10
C GLN A 85 -10.04 14.33 -11.95
N ALA A 86 -11.22 14.28 -12.59
CA ALA A 86 -11.63 13.17 -13.42
C ALA A 86 -10.82 13.07 -14.74
N THR A 87 -10.31 14.19 -15.25
CA THR A 87 -9.46 14.19 -16.45
C THR A 87 -8.11 13.57 -16.10
N PRO A 88 -7.63 12.52 -16.81
CA PRO A 88 -6.42 11.79 -16.46
C PRO A 88 -5.15 12.55 -16.90
N VAL A 89 -4.90 13.69 -16.30
CA VAL A 89 -3.73 14.55 -16.54
C VAL A 89 -3.15 15.06 -15.22
N ILE A 90 -1.85 15.29 -15.19
CA ILE A 90 -1.21 16.11 -14.16
C ILE A 90 -1.12 17.52 -14.69
N GLU A 91 -1.69 18.47 -13.96
CA GLU A 91 -1.73 19.88 -14.34
C GLU A 91 -0.95 20.73 -13.33
N TRP A 92 -0.05 21.57 -13.81
CA TRP A 92 0.73 22.52 -13.01
C TRP A 92 1.03 23.78 -13.80
N GLU A 93 0.73 24.94 -13.21
CA GLU A 93 0.99 26.28 -13.80
C GLU A 93 0.50 26.44 -15.26
N GLY A 94 -0.64 25.84 -15.57
CA GLY A 94 -1.24 25.91 -16.90
C GLY A 94 -0.63 24.97 -17.94
N GLN A 95 0.35 24.17 -17.54
CA GLN A 95 0.85 23.05 -18.32
C GLN A 95 0.19 21.75 -17.88
N SER A 96 0.01 20.81 -18.80
CA SER A 96 -0.55 19.50 -18.48
C SER A 96 0.18 18.39 -19.23
N VAL A 97 0.29 17.24 -18.58
CA VAL A 97 0.80 16.01 -19.19
C VAL A 97 -0.20 14.88 -18.91
N SER A 98 -0.48 14.04 -19.91
CA SER A 98 -1.41 12.93 -19.75
C SER A 98 -0.81 11.80 -18.91
N LEU A 99 -1.62 11.15 -18.08
CA LEU A 99 -1.18 9.97 -17.33
C LEU A 99 -0.73 8.84 -18.26
N LYS A 100 -1.34 8.73 -19.45
CA LYS A 100 -0.93 7.76 -20.47
C LYS A 100 0.51 8.00 -20.96
N GLU A 101 0.88 9.25 -21.18
CA GLU A 101 2.23 9.61 -21.60
C GLU A 101 3.24 9.37 -20.48
N ILE A 102 2.89 9.73 -19.25
CA ILE A 102 3.70 9.47 -18.06
C ILE A 102 3.93 7.97 -17.88
N GLN A 103 2.85 7.16 -17.97
CA GLN A 103 2.93 5.71 -17.84
C GLN A 103 3.84 5.10 -18.91
N ALA A 104 3.66 5.50 -20.18
CA ALA A 104 4.50 5.01 -21.27
C ALA A 104 5.99 5.35 -21.04
N THR A 105 6.27 6.54 -20.54
CA THR A 105 7.64 6.97 -20.22
C THR A 105 8.23 6.18 -19.03
N TYR A 106 7.39 5.89 -18.02
CA TYR A 106 7.80 5.15 -16.83
C TYR A 106 8.09 3.67 -17.13
N GLU A 107 7.32 3.05 -18.01
CA GLU A 107 7.44 1.64 -18.39
C GLU A 107 8.53 1.37 -19.41
N ALA A 108 8.83 2.34 -20.29
CA ALA A 108 9.75 2.17 -21.42
C ALA A 108 11.15 1.65 -21.05
N PRO A 109 11.83 2.13 -19.99
CA PRO A 109 13.24 1.77 -19.74
C PRO A 109 13.52 0.27 -19.55
N LEU A 110 12.54 -0.49 -19.05
CA LEU A 110 12.70 -1.93 -18.76
C LEU A 110 11.85 -2.82 -19.67
N ASN A 111 11.06 -2.25 -20.58
CA ASN A 111 10.09 -3.00 -21.36
C ASN A 111 10.71 -4.09 -22.24
N ASP A 112 11.94 -3.89 -22.72
CA ASP A 112 12.66 -4.86 -23.55
C ASP A 112 13.16 -6.08 -22.75
N ILE A 113 13.36 -5.92 -21.44
CA ILE A 113 13.87 -6.97 -20.55
C ILE A 113 12.72 -7.59 -19.76
N PHE A 114 11.82 -6.74 -19.25
CA PHE A 114 10.65 -7.12 -18.46
C PHE A 114 9.41 -6.47 -19.05
N PRO A 115 8.86 -7.02 -20.15
CA PRO A 115 7.67 -6.46 -20.79
C PRO A 115 6.48 -6.46 -19.82
N MET A 116 5.77 -5.35 -19.76
CA MET A 116 4.58 -5.18 -18.91
C MET A 116 3.41 -6.06 -19.35
N HIS A 117 3.43 -6.54 -20.60
CA HIS A 117 2.40 -7.39 -21.15
C HIS A 117 2.99 -8.71 -21.67
N ALA A 118 2.33 -9.82 -21.36
CA ALA A 118 2.72 -11.11 -21.92
C ALA A 118 2.52 -11.10 -23.45
N PRO A 119 3.42 -11.74 -24.23
CA PRO A 119 3.32 -11.78 -25.70
C PRO A 119 2.00 -12.31 -26.24
N ASN A 120 1.34 -13.19 -25.48
CA ASN A 120 0.06 -13.82 -25.85
C ASN A 120 -1.16 -13.12 -25.27
N GLY A 121 -0.99 -11.95 -24.67
CA GLY A 121 -2.05 -11.23 -23.95
C GLY A 121 -2.42 -11.91 -22.63
N PHE A 122 -3.10 -11.17 -21.78
CA PHE A 122 -3.84 -11.74 -20.65
C PHE A 122 -5.24 -12.10 -21.17
N GLY A 123 -5.80 -13.21 -20.70
CA GLY A 123 -7.24 -13.46 -20.86
C GLY A 123 -8.07 -12.29 -20.31
N GLU A 124 -9.38 -12.29 -20.59
CA GLU A 124 -10.26 -11.27 -20.01
C GLU A 124 -10.05 -11.17 -18.49
N ALA A 125 -9.74 -9.97 -18.02
CA ALA A 125 -9.63 -9.71 -16.60
C ALA A 125 -11.00 -9.86 -15.94
N VAL A 126 -11.12 -10.79 -15.00
CA VAL A 126 -12.33 -10.90 -14.17
C VAL A 126 -12.27 -9.81 -13.12
N ALA A 127 -13.15 -8.83 -13.22
CA ALA A 127 -13.31 -7.82 -12.19
C ALA A 127 -14.00 -8.44 -10.97
N TYR A 128 -13.29 -8.58 -9.87
CA TYR A 128 -13.88 -8.92 -8.59
C TYR A 128 -14.26 -7.62 -7.89
N ILE A 129 -15.55 -7.34 -7.82
CA ILE A 129 -16.06 -6.23 -7.00
C ILE A 129 -16.35 -6.79 -5.62
N HIS A 130 -15.62 -6.33 -4.62
CA HIS A 130 -15.88 -6.67 -3.23
C HIS A 130 -16.84 -5.65 -2.62
N ASP A 131 -18.14 -5.93 -2.74
CA ASP A 131 -19.22 -5.04 -2.24
C ASP A 131 -19.46 -5.19 -0.74
N GLN A 132 -18.86 -6.19 -0.12
CA GLN A 132 -19.05 -6.45 1.30
C GLN A 132 -17.80 -6.04 2.06
N HIS A 133 -17.89 -4.93 2.76
CA HIS A 133 -16.96 -4.70 3.86
C HIS A 133 -17.16 -5.84 4.86
N ALA A 134 -16.22 -6.78 4.90
CA ALA A 134 -16.21 -7.79 5.95
C ALA A 134 -16.24 -7.02 7.27
N LYS A 135 -17.37 -7.08 7.97
CA LYS A 135 -17.41 -6.59 9.35
C LYS A 135 -16.28 -7.30 10.07
N PRO A 136 -15.36 -6.58 10.72
CA PRO A 136 -14.35 -7.24 11.52
C PRO A 136 -15.11 -8.21 12.43
N ARG A 137 -14.83 -9.51 12.31
CA ARG A 137 -15.36 -10.47 13.26
C ARG A 137 -14.85 -9.99 14.60
N SER A 138 -15.77 -9.59 15.46
CA SER A 138 -15.44 -9.31 16.85
C SER A 138 -14.68 -10.53 17.35
N ALA A 139 -13.37 -10.37 17.55
CA ALA A 139 -12.59 -11.39 18.21
C ALA A 139 -13.33 -11.69 19.52
N SER A 140 -13.60 -12.96 19.78
CA SER A 140 -14.23 -13.37 21.04
C SER A 140 -13.41 -12.75 22.16
N LEU A 141 -14.00 -11.80 22.87
CA LEU A 141 -13.37 -11.10 23.98
C LEU A 141 -12.94 -12.16 24.99
N GLY A 142 -11.65 -12.45 25.06
CA GLY A 142 -11.08 -13.31 26.09
C GLY A 142 -10.06 -14.37 25.68
N ALA A 143 -9.96 -14.77 24.42
CA ALA A 143 -8.95 -15.72 23.98
C ALA A 143 -7.99 -15.07 22.99
N LYS A 144 -6.68 -15.21 23.22
CA LYS A 144 -5.68 -14.81 22.26
C LYS A 144 -5.79 -15.69 21.00
N PRO A 145 -5.82 -15.13 19.79
CA PRO A 145 -5.78 -15.92 18.58
C PRO A 145 -4.50 -16.76 18.54
N LYS A 146 -4.61 -18.02 18.14
CA LYS A 146 -3.44 -18.87 17.88
C LYS A 146 -3.10 -18.83 16.39
N VAL A 147 -1.82 -18.63 16.08
CA VAL A 147 -1.30 -18.57 14.72
C VAL A 147 -0.26 -19.65 14.53
N LEU A 148 -0.54 -20.60 13.65
CA LEU A 148 0.41 -21.61 13.21
C LEU A 148 1.26 -21.06 12.08
N ILE A 149 2.58 -21.18 12.21
CA ILE A 149 3.56 -20.76 11.20
C ILE A 149 4.30 -22.02 10.71
N PRO A 150 3.88 -22.62 9.58
CA PRO A 150 4.57 -23.76 9.02
C PRO A 150 5.89 -23.33 8.37
N VAL A 151 6.98 -23.98 8.70
CA VAL A 151 8.33 -23.73 8.18
C VAL A 151 8.76 -24.91 7.34
N PHE A 152 8.96 -24.66 6.05
CA PHE A 152 9.48 -25.64 5.10
C PHE A 152 10.99 -25.43 4.89
N PRO A 153 11.73 -26.43 4.36
CA PRO A 153 13.12 -26.21 3.94
C PRO A 153 13.22 -25.02 2.97
N GLY A 154 14.02 -24.02 3.34
CA GLY A 154 14.17 -22.77 2.59
C GLY A 154 13.20 -21.64 2.97
N THR A 155 12.27 -21.86 3.89
CA THR A 155 11.46 -20.76 4.46
C THR A 155 12.35 -19.83 5.28
N ASN A 156 12.11 -18.53 5.13
CA ASN A 156 12.75 -17.46 5.90
C ASN A 156 11.70 -16.60 6.60
N CYS A 157 12.16 -15.78 7.56
CA CYS A 157 11.34 -14.80 8.27
C CYS A 157 10.25 -15.39 9.19
N GLU A 158 10.34 -16.65 9.56
CA GLU A 158 9.41 -17.29 10.51
C GLU A 158 9.39 -16.58 11.87
N PHE A 159 10.54 -16.18 12.37
CA PHE A 159 10.64 -15.43 13.63
C PHE A 159 10.14 -13.99 13.52
N ASP A 160 10.32 -13.35 12.35
CA ASP A 160 9.79 -12.01 12.12
C ASP A 160 8.27 -12.04 12.00
N SER A 161 7.74 -13.06 11.35
CA SER A 161 6.30 -13.33 11.26
C SER A 161 5.71 -13.57 12.65
N ALA A 162 6.33 -14.44 13.46
CA ALA A 162 5.89 -14.70 14.82
C ALA A 162 5.83 -13.40 15.64
N ARG A 163 6.90 -12.61 15.63
CA ARG A 163 6.95 -11.32 16.33
C ARG A 163 5.88 -10.33 15.88
N ALA A 164 5.53 -10.32 14.59
CA ALA A 164 4.48 -9.45 14.08
C ALA A 164 3.10 -9.85 14.63
N PHE A 165 2.79 -11.14 14.62
CA PHE A 165 1.53 -11.65 15.20
C PHE A 165 1.45 -11.47 16.71
N GLU A 166 2.55 -11.70 17.44
CA GLU A 166 2.63 -11.49 18.89
C GLU A 166 2.42 -10.03 19.28
N ARG A 167 2.99 -9.08 18.50
CA ARG A 167 2.72 -7.65 18.69
C ARG A 167 1.27 -7.28 18.45
N ALA A 168 0.58 -8.01 17.58
CA ALA A 168 -0.85 -7.87 17.35
C ALA A 168 -1.72 -8.58 18.41
N GLY A 169 -1.10 -9.21 19.40
CA GLY A 169 -1.80 -9.86 20.52
C GLY A 169 -2.13 -11.34 20.31
N ALA A 170 -1.57 -12.00 19.31
CA ALA A 170 -1.72 -13.42 19.08
C ALA A 170 -0.70 -14.26 19.89
N GLU A 171 -0.95 -15.57 19.96
CA GLU A 171 0.03 -16.60 20.33
C GLU A 171 0.49 -17.29 19.06
N THR A 172 1.81 -17.49 18.91
CA THR A 172 2.37 -18.10 17.71
C THR A 172 2.97 -19.47 18.02
N ASP A 173 2.83 -20.40 17.07
CA ASP A 173 3.46 -21.71 17.10
C ASP A 173 4.20 -21.93 15.76
N ILE A 174 5.53 -22.05 15.83
CA ILE A 174 6.39 -22.31 14.67
C ILE A 174 6.58 -23.81 14.54
N VAL A 175 6.05 -24.38 13.46
CA VAL A 175 6.10 -25.83 13.23
C VAL A 175 7.00 -26.15 12.01
N LEU A 176 8.08 -26.89 12.26
CA LEU A 176 8.95 -27.36 11.19
C LEU A 176 8.29 -28.49 10.40
N ILE A 177 8.10 -28.27 9.11
CA ILE A 177 7.58 -29.26 8.18
C ILE A 177 8.73 -30.04 7.55
N ARG A 178 8.91 -31.27 7.96
CA ARG A 178 9.86 -32.19 7.36
C ARG A 178 9.20 -32.88 6.17
N ASN A 179 9.69 -32.62 4.95
CA ASN A 179 9.07 -33.07 3.71
C ASN A 179 10.01 -33.90 2.82
N GLN A 180 11.10 -34.45 3.39
CA GLN A 180 12.05 -35.23 2.63
C GLN A 180 11.56 -36.65 2.31
N THR A 181 10.73 -37.23 3.19
CA THR A 181 10.09 -38.54 2.98
C THR A 181 8.59 -38.47 3.28
N PRO A 182 7.76 -39.40 2.72
CA PRO A 182 6.33 -39.49 3.02
C PRO A 182 6.04 -39.65 4.52
N GLU A 183 6.88 -40.39 5.24
CA GLU A 183 6.74 -40.63 6.67
C GLU A 183 6.95 -39.35 7.45
N GLN A 184 8.01 -38.59 7.15
CA GLN A 184 8.29 -37.30 7.77
C GLN A 184 7.18 -36.27 7.52
N LEU A 185 6.64 -36.25 6.28
CA LEU A 185 5.52 -35.38 5.95
C LEU A 185 4.27 -35.74 6.79
N LYS A 186 3.99 -37.04 6.92
CA LYS A 186 2.87 -37.52 7.74
C LYS A 186 3.06 -37.11 9.21
N GLU A 187 4.23 -37.31 9.79
CA GLU A 187 4.54 -36.88 11.16
C GLU A 187 4.33 -35.37 11.34
N SER A 188 4.79 -34.56 10.37
CA SER A 188 4.60 -33.11 10.42
C SER A 188 3.13 -32.70 10.35
N ILE A 189 2.32 -33.38 9.55
CA ILE A 189 0.88 -33.16 9.47
C ILE A 189 0.20 -33.58 10.79
N ASP A 190 0.62 -34.66 11.40
CA ASP A 190 0.06 -35.15 12.67
C ASP A 190 0.33 -34.15 13.81
N VAL A 191 1.52 -33.51 13.83
CA VAL A 191 1.84 -32.40 14.76
C VAL A 191 0.90 -31.20 14.56
N ILE A 192 0.57 -30.86 13.31
CA ILE A 192 -0.34 -29.72 13.02
C ILE A 192 -1.79 -30.03 13.48
N LYS A 193 -2.18 -31.29 13.47
CA LYS A 193 -3.53 -31.72 13.85
C LYS A 193 -3.73 -31.88 15.35
N ALA A 194 -2.65 -31.99 16.12
CA ALA A 194 -2.68 -32.16 17.57
C ALA A 194 -2.90 -30.82 18.29
#